data_1a0dc8c6db9e34abe30b22f72854eea7
#
_entry.id   1a0dc8c6db9e34abe30b22f72854eea7
#
_cell.length_a   1.000
_cell.length_b   1.000
_cell.length_c   1.000
_cell.angle_alpha   90.00
_cell.angle_beta   90.00
_cell.angle_gamma   90.00
#
_symmetry.space_group_name_H-M   'P 1'
#
loop_
_entity.id
_entity.type
_entity.pdbx_description
1 polymer ?
#
loop_
_entity_poly.entity_id
_entity_poly.type
_entity_poly.pdbx_seq_one_letter_code
_entity_poly.pdbx_strand_id
1 'polypeptide(L)'
;SRGTQLIETRGHRLGQINALSVIHYADVEFGLPSRLTASVYQGGGDILDIERSVELGGSLHAKGVLLMSSFLKAHFGREQTLHFSAALAFEQSYGQVDGDSATVAELSALISAISQLPIDQSWAITGSMNQLGQVQPIGGVNAKIEGFFDACKLQGLTGKQGVIIPRQNMQHLMLRKDVIEAVSNGQFHIHAIDTIDQALELLMARPVGTLNKKGRYTKKSIYAAVMDQLDYWQAIEDGAEFEEEPKKKKKKKKDKKKAKAEKKTVATENTAEQTPETISTATTAD
;
A
#
# COMPACT_ATOMS: atom_id res chain seq x y z
N SER A 1 -5.75 3.67 -21.13
CA SER A 1 -4.98 2.41 -21.06
C SER A 1 -5.92 1.26 -21.39
N ARG A 2 -5.53 0.39 -22.31
CA ARG A 2 -6.33 -0.78 -22.73
C ARG A 2 -6.16 -1.97 -21.76
N GLY A 3 -5.86 -1.74 -20.48
CA GLY A 3 -5.58 -2.76 -19.50
C GLY A 3 -4.21 -3.46 -19.65
N THR A 4 -3.33 -2.89 -20.45
CA THR A 4 -1.98 -3.43 -20.67
C THR A 4 -1.03 -3.08 -19.53
N GLN A 5 -1.32 -2.02 -18.77
CA GLN A 5 -0.56 -1.60 -17.60
C GLN A 5 -1.35 -1.89 -16.33
N LEU A 6 -0.76 -2.66 -15.43
CA LEU A 6 -1.41 -3.17 -14.22
C LEU A 6 -1.28 -2.14 -13.08
N ILE A 7 -1.99 -1.02 -13.17
CA ILE A 7 -2.08 0.00 -12.12
C ILE A 7 -3.39 -0.19 -11.35
N GLU A 8 -3.28 -0.35 -10.03
CA GLU A 8 -4.44 -0.38 -9.13
C GLU A 8 -4.64 1.00 -8.51
N THR A 9 -5.87 1.51 -8.58
CA THR A 9 -6.23 2.81 -7.99
C THR A 9 -7.21 2.67 -6.82
N ARG A 10 -7.34 1.46 -6.27
CA ARG A 10 -8.26 1.09 -5.18
C ARG A 10 -7.77 -0.14 -4.44
N GLY A 11 -8.24 -0.29 -3.21
CA GLY A 11 -7.93 -1.45 -2.39
C GLY A 11 -6.59 -1.33 -1.66
N HIS A 12 -6.16 -2.43 -1.06
CA HIS A 12 -4.95 -2.45 -0.23
C HIS A 12 -4.07 -3.63 -0.64
N ARG A 13 -2.74 -3.40 -0.71
CA ARG A 13 -1.75 -4.43 -1.05
C ARG A 13 -0.56 -4.37 -0.12
N LEU A 14 0.02 -5.54 0.18
CA LEU A 14 1.28 -5.64 0.90
C LEU A 14 2.45 -5.48 -0.06
N GLY A 15 3.43 -4.67 0.33
CA GLY A 15 4.66 -4.50 -0.44
C GLY A 15 4.47 -3.94 -1.85
N GLN A 16 3.34 -3.30 -2.14
CA GLN A 16 3.03 -2.72 -3.45
C GLN A 16 2.60 -1.27 -3.32
N ILE A 17 3.07 -0.43 -4.25
CA ILE A 17 2.74 1.00 -4.31
C ILE A 17 2.73 1.50 -5.76
N ASN A 18 1.99 2.56 -6.05
CA ASN A 18 2.07 3.29 -7.32
C ASN A 18 3.19 4.34 -7.23
N ALA A 19 4.32 4.08 -7.89
CA ALA A 19 5.40 5.02 -8.10
C ALA A 19 5.14 5.86 -9.37
N LEU A 20 5.79 7.03 -9.46
CA LEU A 20 5.58 7.97 -10.57
C LEU A 20 6.90 8.29 -11.26
N SER A 21 6.94 8.06 -12.55
CA SER A 21 8.04 8.43 -13.44
C SER A 21 7.60 9.47 -14.47
N VAL A 22 8.58 10.04 -15.16
CA VAL A 22 8.37 10.94 -16.30
C VAL A 22 9.01 10.29 -17.52
N ILE A 23 8.29 10.31 -18.62
CA ILE A 23 8.80 9.87 -19.91
C ILE A 23 8.89 11.09 -20.84
N HIS A 24 10.04 11.25 -21.45
CA HIS A 24 10.27 12.22 -22.50
C HIS A 24 10.21 11.51 -23.84
N TYR A 25 9.31 11.93 -24.71
CA TYR A 25 9.21 11.43 -26.06
C TYR A 25 9.12 12.60 -27.04
N ALA A 26 10.17 12.80 -27.83
CA ALA A 26 10.37 14.00 -28.63
C ALA A 26 10.21 15.28 -27.77
N ASP A 27 9.31 16.16 -28.12
CA ASP A 27 9.05 17.42 -27.40
C ASP A 27 7.94 17.30 -26.34
N VAL A 28 7.49 16.08 -26.02
CA VAL A 28 6.40 15.86 -25.08
C VAL A 28 6.93 15.17 -23.82
N GLU A 29 6.56 15.74 -22.67
CA GLU A 29 6.77 15.17 -21.35
C GLU A 29 5.44 14.67 -20.79
N PHE A 30 5.38 13.44 -20.30
CA PHE A 30 4.20 12.91 -19.64
C PHE A 30 4.57 12.01 -18.46
N GLY A 31 3.71 12.04 -17.45
CA GLY A 31 3.85 11.19 -16.27
C GLY A 31 3.32 9.78 -16.51
N LEU A 32 4.04 8.80 -16.01
CA LEU A 32 3.64 7.40 -16.06
C LEU A 32 3.61 6.81 -14.64
N PRO A 33 2.44 6.37 -14.15
CA PRO A 33 2.39 5.56 -12.95
C PRO A 33 2.94 4.16 -13.25
N SER A 34 3.76 3.64 -12.35
CA SER A 34 4.33 2.30 -12.42
C SER A 34 4.05 1.57 -11.10
N ARG A 35 3.71 0.28 -11.19
CA ARG A 35 3.62 -0.57 -10.01
C ARG A 35 5.04 -0.87 -9.54
N LEU A 36 5.32 -0.51 -8.28
CA LEU A 36 6.55 -0.88 -7.60
C LEU A 36 6.19 -1.91 -6.54
N THR A 37 6.96 -3.01 -6.49
CA THR A 37 6.78 -4.09 -5.52
C THR A 37 8.05 -4.33 -4.72
N ALA A 38 7.86 -4.69 -3.45
CA ALA A 38 8.89 -5.13 -2.53
C ALA A 38 8.54 -6.52 -2.01
N SER A 39 9.46 -7.46 -2.10
CA SER A 39 9.40 -8.76 -1.44
C SER A 39 10.48 -8.84 -0.37
N VAL A 40 10.16 -9.46 0.77
CA VAL A 40 11.10 -9.65 1.89
C VAL A 40 11.12 -11.11 2.30
N TYR A 41 12.29 -11.57 2.69
CA TYR A 41 12.55 -12.93 3.15
C TYR A 41 13.71 -12.93 4.13
N GLN A 42 13.85 -13.99 4.92
CA GLN A 42 14.99 -14.15 5.81
C GLN A 42 16.30 -14.14 5.03
N GLY A 43 17.30 -13.38 5.49
CA GLY A 43 18.57 -13.23 4.77
C GLY A 43 19.55 -12.30 5.47
N GLY A 44 20.67 -11.99 4.82
CA GLY A 44 21.82 -11.30 5.39
C GLY A 44 21.77 -9.77 5.41
N GLY A 45 20.63 -9.13 5.17
CA GLY A 45 20.50 -7.66 5.19
C GLY A 45 20.72 -7.00 3.84
N ASP A 46 20.65 -7.76 2.74
CA ASP A 46 20.85 -7.25 1.39
C ASP A 46 19.53 -6.81 0.76
N ILE A 47 19.55 -5.67 0.10
CA ILE A 47 18.43 -5.18 -0.71
C ILE A 47 18.84 -5.28 -2.18
N LEU A 48 18.20 -6.21 -2.90
CA LEU A 48 18.38 -6.40 -4.32
C LEU A 48 17.47 -5.41 -5.08
N ASP A 49 18.09 -4.52 -5.80
CA ASP A 49 17.43 -3.68 -6.80
C ASP A 49 17.48 -4.42 -8.15
N ILE A 50 16.32 -4.83 -8.63
CA ILE A 50 16.23 -5.64 -9.86
C ILE A 50 16.62 -4.81 -11.08
N GLU A 51 16.19 -3.56 -11.18
CA GLU A 51 16.52 -2.67 -12.29
C GLU A 51 18.04 -2.48 -12.43
N ARG A 52 18.73 -2.28 -11.31
CA ARG A 52 20.18 -2.19 -11.30
C ARG A 52 20.85 -3.50 -11.70
N SER A 53 20.31 -4.61 -11.23
CA SER A 53 20.90 -5.94 -11.50
C SER A 53 20.83 -6.36 -12.97
N VAL A 54 19.88 -5.78 -13.73
CA VAL A 54 19.71 -5.99 -15.17
C VAL A 54 20.12 -4.77 -16.02
N GLU A 55 20.90 -3.85 -15.43
CA GLU A 55 21.42 -2.65 -16.09
C GLU A 55 20.37 -1.68 -16.61
N LEU A 56 19.16 -1.73 -16.06
CA LEU A 56 18.08 -0.76 -16.31
C LEU A 56 18.08 0.39 -15.31
N GLY A 57 18.72 0.25 -14.15
CA GLY A 57 18.86 1.28 -13.12
C GLY A 57 20.04 2.20 -13.36
N GLY A 58 19.79 3.51 -13.50
CA GLY A 58 20.83 4.53 -13.61
C GLY A 58 21.55 4.81 -12.28
N SER A 59 22.60 5.62 -12.35
CA SER A 59 23.44 5.93 -11.17
C SER A 59 22.72 6.71 -10.09
N LEU A 60 21.78 7.59 -10.45
CA LEU A 60 20.96 8.36 -9.50
C LEU A 60 19.95 7.47 -8.81
N HIS A 61 19.34 6.53 -9.53
CA HIS A 61 18.46 5.51 -8.96
C HIS A 61 19.22 4.64 -7.93
N ALA A 62 20.40 4.12 -8.31
CA ALA A 62 21.25 3.35 -7.42
C ALA A 62 21.62 4.12 -6.14
N LYS A 63 21.90 5.43 -6.25
CA LYS A 63 22.13 6.30 -5.11
C LYS A 63 20.90 6.36 -4.20
N GLY A 64 19.70 6.48 -4.75
CA GLY A 64 18.43 6.46 -4.01
C GLY A 64 18.27 5.20 -3.15
N VAL A 65 18.50 4.04 -3.75
CA VAL A 65 18.44 2.73 -3.05
C VAL A 65 19.47 2.65 -1.92
N LEU A 66 20.69 3.17 -2.11
CA LEU A 66 21.71 3.21 -1.07
C LEU A 66 21.32 4.13 0.10
N LEU A 67 20.72 5.29 -0.18
CA LEU A 67 20.22 6.23 0.84
C LEU A 67 19.09 5.59 1.67
N MET A 68 18.15 4.94 1.01
CA MET A 68 17.07 4.19 1.65
C MET A 68 17.62 3.05 2.54
N SER A 69 18.57 2.26 2.04
CA SER A 69 19.22 1.18 2.79
C SER A 69 19.95 1.73 4.02
N SER A 70 20.62 2.87 3.87
CA SER A 70 21.29 3.55 4.98
C SER A 70 20.31 4.03 6.05
N PHE A 71 19.17 4.60 5.64
CA PHE A 71 18.09 4.98 6.57
C PHE A 71 17.60 3.76 7.37
N LEU A 72 17.27 2.64 6.71
CA LEU A 72 16.81 1.43 7.36
C LEU A 72 17.81 0.91 8.39
N LYS A 73 19.08 0.81 8.01
CA LYS A 73 20.15 0.34 8.90
C LYS A 73 20.36 1.28 10.09
N ALA A 74 20.34 2.59 9.87
CA ALA A 74 20.48 3.58 10.93
C ALA A 74 19.26 3.64 11.85
N HIS A 75 18.06 3.37 11.34
CA HIS A 75 16.82 3.50 12.09
C HIS A 75 16.46 2.24 12.88
N PHE A 76 16.65 1.06 12.29
CA PHE A 76 16.24 -0.23 12.88
C PHE A 76 17.41 -1.16 13.25
N GLY A 77 18.61 -0.92 12.69
CA GLY A 77 19.77 -1.80 12.86
C GLY A 77 20.78 -1.33 13.90
N ARG A 78 20.42 -0.39 14.80
CA ARG A 78 21.37 0.16 15.80
C ARG A 78 21.79 -0.85 16.84
N GLU A 79 20.88 -1.71 17.27
CA GLU A 79 21.07 -2.63 18.37
C GLU A 79 21.01 -4.09 17.92
N GLN A 80 20.68 -4.33 16.64
CA GLN A 80 20.57 -5.67 16.07
C GLN A 80 20.93 -5.70 14.59
N THR A 81 21.37 -6.86 14.12
CA THR A 81 21.55 -7.10 12.68
C THR A 81 20.19 -7.23 12.01
N LEU A 82 20.06 -6.73 10.77
CA LEU A 82 18.84 -6.90 10.00
C LEU A 82 18.87 -8.27 9.30
N HIS A 83 18.23 -9.28 9.90
CA HIS A 83 18.19 -10.66 9.39
C HIS A 83 17.10 -10.84 8.31
N PHE A 84 17.03 -9.92 7.35
CA PHE A 84 16.19 -10.09 6.17
C PHE A 84 16.95 -9.68 4.92
N SER A 85 16.56 -10.22 3.79
CA SER A 85 16.89 -9.72 2.46
C SER A 85 15.62 -9.30 1.75
N ALA A 86 15.73 -8.39 0.81
CA ALA A 86 14.60 -7.85 0.07
C ALA A 86 14.92 -7.74 -1.41
N ALA A 87 13.89 -7.78 -2.25
CA ALA A 87 13.98 -7.42 -3.66
C ALA A 87 12.95 -6.33 -3.98
N LEU A 88 13.37 -5.33 -4.75
CA LEU A 88 12.56 -4.25 -5.27
C LEU A 88 12.46 -4.38 -6.78
N ALA A 89 11.28 -4.13 -7.34
CA ALA A 89 11.07 -4.14 -8.78
C ALA A 89 10.03 -3.10 -9.21
N PHE A 90 10.30 -2.42 -10.32
CA PHE A 90 9.31 -1.68 -11.09
C PHE A 90 8.67 -2.63 -12.10
N GLU A 91 7.51 -3.16 -11.76
CA GLU A 91 6.82 -4.07 -12.66
C GLU A 91 6.45 -3.37 -13.97
N GLN A 92 6.57 -4.09 -15.07
CA GLN A 92 6.29 -3.59 -16.42
C GLN A 92 7.11 -2.34 -16.83
N SER A 93 8.30 -2.15 -16.23
CA SER A 93 9.28 -1.19 -16.70
C SER A 93 10.30 -1.91 -17.58
N TYR A 94 10.40 -1.50 -18.85
CA TYR A 94 11.27 -2.11 -19.85
C TYR A 94 12.29 -1.11 -20.41
N GLY A 95 12.28 0.10 -19.89
CA GLY A 95 13.21 1.17 -20.20
C GLY A 95 14.10 1.51 -19.01
N GLN A 96 15.11 2.34 -19.24
CA GLN A 96 15.95 2.84 -18.16
C GLN A 96 15.15 3.63 -17.13
N VAL A 97 15.36 3.30 -15.86
CA VAL A 97 14.87 4.05 -14.69
C VAL A 97 16.06 4.82 -14.14
N ASP A 98 16.03 6.13 -14.19
CA ASP A 98 17.06 6.98 -13.57
C ASP A 98 16.40 8.06 -12.70
N GLY A 99 17.20 8.60 -11.77
CA GLY A 99 16.70 9.55 -10.75
C GLY A 99 16.36 8.88 -9.45
N ASP A 100 16.50 9.63 -8.37
CA ASP A 100 16.24 9.22 -6.99
C ASP A 100 14.79 9.51 -6.53
N SER A 101 13.93 9.96 -7.43
CA SER A 101 12.57 10.42 -7.11
C SER A 101 11.59 9.30 -6.72
N ALA A 102 12.00 8.04 -6.81
CA ALA A 102 11.24 6.87 -6.38
C ALA A 102 11.60 6.40 -4.96
N THR A 103 12.64 6.96 -4.33
CA THR A 103 13.20 6.47 -3.06
C THR A 103 12.15 6.40 -1.94
N VAL A 104 11.23 7.38 -1.86
CA VAL A 104 10.13 7.37 -0.88
C VAL A 104 9.14 6.25 -1.17
N ALA A 105 8.85 5.95 -2.44
CA ALA A 105 7.98 4.84 -2.84
C ALA A 105 8.62 3.49 -2.51
N GLU A 106 9.90 3.31 -2.83
CA GLU A 106 10.67 2.09 -2.57
C GLU A 106 10.70 1.77 -1.07
N LEU A 107 11.05 2.76 -0.24
CA LEU A 107 11.06 2.58 1.21
C LEU A 107 9.67 2.28 1.75
N SER A 108 8.62 2.94 1.24
CA SER A 108 7.24 2.70 1.68
C SER A 108 6.78 1.26 1.36
N ALA A 109 7.08 0.77 0.16
CA ALA A 109 6.79 -0.61 -0.22
C ALA A 109 7.56 -1.61 0.65
N LEU A 110 8.83 -1.34 0.93
CA LEU A 110 9.67 -2.19 1.77
C LEU A 110 9.19 -2.23 3.23
N ILE A 111 8.87 -1.08 3.82
CA ILE A 111 8.28 -1.00 5.18
C ILE A 111 6.94 -1.75 5.24
N SER A 112 6.10 -1.63 4.21
CA SER A 112 4.86 -2.40 4.12
C SER A 112 5.11 -3.91 4.11
N ALA A 113 6.07 -4.37 3.31
CA ALA A 113 6.44 -5.77 3.20
C ALA A 113 7.00 -6.32 4.53
N ILE A 114 7.88 -5.57 5.20
CA ILE A 114 8.47 -5.97 6.50
C ILE A 114 7.38 -5.97 7.58
N SER A 115 6.63 -4.89 7.73
CA SER A 115 5.64 -4.74 8.80
C SER A 115 4.36 -5.55 8.61
N GLN A 116 4.16 -6.16 7.43
CA GLN A 116 2.94 -6.84 7.01
C GLN A 116 1.69 -5.93 7.10
N LEU A 117 1.89 -4.62 6.88
CA LEU A 117 0.82 -3.62 6.85
C LEU A 117 0.56 -3.21 5.41
N PRO A 118 -0.69 -3.35 4.92
CA PRO A 118 -0.99 -3.06 3.53
C PRO A 118 -1.05 -1.55 3.24
N ILE A 119 -0.63 -1.17 2.03
CA ILE A 119 -0.72 0.18 1.48
C ILE A 119 -2.05 0.36 0.74
N ASP A 120 -2.70 1.51 0.95
CA ASP A 120 -3.87 1.94 0.17
C ASP A 120 -3.44 2.31 -1.26
N GLN A 121 -3.93 1.56 -2.24
CA GLN A 121 -3.61 1.73 -3.66
C GLN A 121 -4.32 2.92 -4.31
N SER A 122 -5.17 3.64 -3.59
CA SER A 122 -5.71 4.91 -4.07
C SER A 122 -4.67 6.03 -4.13
N TRP A 123 -3.53 5.84 -3.51
CA TRP A 123 -2.41 6.78 -3.52
C TRP A 123 -1.33 6.39 -4.52
N ALA A 124 -0.76 7.40 -5.17
CA ALA A 124 0.56 7.34 -5.79
C ALA A 124 1.51 8.27 -5.03
N ILE A 125 2.80 8.00 -5.09
CA ILE A 125 3.81 8.78 -4.38
C ILE A 125 5.04 9.02 -5.23
N THR A 126 5.65 10.18 -5.07
CA THR A 126 6.97 10.51 -5.61
C THR A 126 7.74 11.36 -4.61
N GLY A 127 9.03 11.15 -4.53
CA GLY A 127 9.92 11.90 -3.65
C GLY A 127 11.30 11.26 -3.57
N SER A 128 12.33 12.09 -3.55
CA SER A 128 13.66 11.71 -3.08
C SER A 128 13.72 11.86 -1.56
N MET A 129 14.68 11.22 -0.91
CA MET A 129 14.92 11.39 0.52
C MET A 129 16.40 11.30 0.87
N ASN A 130 16.77 11.90 1.99
CA ASN A 130 18.09 11.75 2.58
C ASN A 130 18.13 10.61 3.62
N GLN A 131 19.32 10.33 4.16
CA GLN A 131 19.54 9.28 5.17
C GLN A 131 18.79 9.51 6.50
N LEU A 132 18.26 10.72 6.72
CA LEU A 132 17.53 11.09 7.94
C LEU A 132 16.01 10.97 7.76
N GLY A 133 15.54 10.51 6.60
CA GLY A 133 14.11 10.40 6.30
C GLY A 133 13.43 11.70 5.89
N GLN A 134 14.22 12.77 5.64
CA GLN A 134 13.69 14.03 5.12
C GLN A 134 13.45 13.91 3.62
N VAL A 135 12.24 14.25 3.19
CA VAL A 135 11.83 14.20 1.79
C VAL A 135 12.35 15.42 1.05
N GLN A 136 12.84 15.19 -0.16
CA GLN A 136 13.49 16.19 -1.01
C GLN A 136 12.69 16.41 -2.30
N PRO A 137 12.75 17.62 -2.90
CA PRO A 137 12.03 17.96 -4.12
C PRO A 137 12.52 17.15 -5.31
N ILE A 138 11.62 16.97 -6.29
CA ILE A 138 11.86 16.19 -7.50
C ILE A 138 11.47 16.97 -8.76
N GLY A 139 11.96 16.53 -9.90
CA GLY A 139 11.56 17.04 -11.21
C GLY A 139 10.27 16.42 -11.74
N GLY A 140 9.62 17.12 -12.69
CA GLY A 140 8.45 16.63 -13.42
C GLY A 140 7.21 16.41 -12.56
N VAL A 141 7.05 17.13 -11.45
CA VAL A 141 5.95 16.92 -10.50
C VAL A 141 4.58 17.08 -11.13
N ASN A 142 4.40 18.04 -12.06
CA ASN A 142 3.14 18.29 -12.73
C ASN A 142 2.75 17.10 -13.62
N ALA A 143 3.66 16.67 -14.49
CA ALA A 143 3.44 15.52 -15.35
C ALA A 143 3.14 14.25 -14.54
N LYS A 144 3.84 14.02 -13.43
CA LYS A 144 3.63 12.87 -12.53
C LYS A 144 2.22 12.85 -11.94
N ILE A 145 1.74 14.01 -11.43
CA ILE A 145 0.38 14.15 -10.88
C ILE A 145 -0.66 13.89 -11.97
N GLU A 146 -0.50 14.53 -13.13
CA GLU A 146 -1.43 14.43 -14.26
C GLU A 146 -1.50 13.00 -14.80
N GLY A 147 -0.37 12.32 -14.91
CA GLY A 147 -0.33 10.91 -15.35
C GLY A 147 -1.09 9.96 -14.43
N PHE A 148 -0.98 10.11 -13.10
CA PHE A 148 -1.76 9.30 -12.18
C PHE A 148 -3.24 9.70 -12.16
N PHE A 149 -3.54 10.99 -12.24
CA PHE A 149 -4.91 11.46 -12.38
C PHE A 149 -5.60 10.85 -13.61
N ASP A 150 -4.94 10.83 -14.77
CA ASP A 150 -5.46 10.23 -15.98
C ASP A 150 -5.72 8.72 -15.82
N ALA A 151 -4.83 7.99 -15.15
CA ALA A 151 -5.02 6.59 -14.82
C ALA A 151 -6.25 6.38 -13.90
N CYS A 152 -6.42 7.22 -12.88
CA CYS A 152 -7.58 7.20 -11.99
C CYS A 152 -8.88 7.54 -12.74
N LYS A 153 -8.86 8.56 -13.60
CA LYS A 153 -10.00 8.99 -14.39
C LYS A 153 -10.50 7.89 -15.33
N LEU A 154 -9.59 7.15 -15.96
CA LEU A 154 -9.91 6.01 -16.81
C LEU A 154 -10.58 4.86 -16.05
N GLN A 155 -10.22 4.64 -14.77
CA GLN A 155 -10.81 3.62 -13.92
C GLN A 155 -12.02 4.12 -13.11
N GLY A 156 -12.34 5.39 -13.21
CA GLY A 156 -13.40 6.09 -12.49
C GLY A 156 -12.90 6.65 -11.15
N LEU A 157 -13.02 7.97 -10.99
CA LEU A 157 -12.70 8.65 -9.74
C LEU A 157 -13.68 8.24 -8.62
N THR A 158 -13.15 8.00 -7.42
CA THR A 158 -13.95 7.62 -6.23
C THR A 158 -13.96 8.70 -5.15
N GLY A 159 -13.23 9.81 -5.34
CA GLY A 159 -12.99 10.83 -4.33
C GLY A 159 -11.99 10.42 -3.24
N LYS A 160 -11.26 9.32 -3.45
CA LYS A 160 -10.21 8.84 -2.51
C LYS A 160 -8.81 8.86 -3.12
N GLN A 161 -8.73 8.93 -4.45
CA GLN A 161 -7.45 8.90 -5.15
C GLN A 161 -6.68 10.21 -4.98
N GLY A 162 -5.35 10.09 -4.95
CA GLY A 162 -4.49 11.25 -4.88
C GLY A 162 -3.01 10.93 -5.04
N VAL A 163 -2.21 11.97 -5.02
CA VAL A 163 -0.76 11.90 -5.12
C VAL A 163 -0.11 12.53 -3.89
N ILE A 164 0.90 11.84 -3.35
CA ILE A 164 1.75 12.33 -2.27
C ILE A 164 3.03 12.87 -2.90
N ILE A 165 3.38 14.12 -2.60
CA ILE A 165 4.52 14.84 -3.18
C ILE A 165 5.38 15.52 -2.11
N PRO A 166 6.65 15.84 -2.38
CA PRO A 166 7.44 16.67 -1.50
C PRO A 166 6.83 18.07 -1.32
N ARG A 167 6.82 18.60 -0.08
CA ARG A 167 6.25 19.92 0.21
C ARG A 167 6.91 21.03 -0.60
N GLN A 168 8.20 20.95 -0.85
CA GLN A 168 8.94 21.94 -1.62
C GLN A 168 8.46 22.04 -3.08
N ASN A 169 7.83 21.00 -3.61
CA ASN A 169 7.26 21.02 -4.95
C ASN A 169 5.92 21.76 -5.06
N MET A 170 5.26 22.07 -3.93
CA MET A 170 3.96 22.78 -3.93
C MET A 170 4.01 24.12 -4.68
N GLN A 171 5.11 24.87 -4.53
CA GLN A 171 5.31 26.15 -5.20
C GLN A 171 5.51 26.04 -6.72
N HIS A 172 5.73 24.83 -7.25
CA HIS A 172 5.97 24.57 -8.68
C HIS A 172 4.76 23.96 -9.37
N LEU A 173 3.61 23.85 -8.69
CA LEU A 173 2.42 23.25 -9.28
C LEU A 173 1.80 24.17 -10.33
N MET A 174 1.73 23.65 -11.56
CA MET A 174 1.09 24.25 -12.72
C MET A 174 0.29 23.16 -13.44
N LEU A 175 -0.81 22.74 -12.82
CA LEU A 175 -1.60 21.59 -13.26
C LEU A 175 -2.62 21.98 -14.32
N ARG A 176 -3.02 21.01 -15.12
CA ARG A 176 -4.13 21.12 -16.07
C ARG A 176 -5.43 21.50 -15.36
N LYS A 177 -6.29 22.20 -16.09
CA LYS A 177 -7.56 22.72 -15.57
C LYS A 177 -8.46 21.60 -15.00
N ASP A 178 -8.56 20.47 -15.70
CA ASP A 178 -9.38 19.34 -15.27
C ASP A 178 -8.89 18.71 -13.95
N VAL A 179 -7.58 18.68 -13.70
CA VAL A 179 -7.00 18.25 -12.43
C VAL A 179 -7.33 19.22 -11.30
N ILE A 180 -7.18 20.53 -11.56
CA ILE A 180 -7.52 21.60 -10.60
C ILE A 180 -9.01 21.52 -10.22
N GLU A 181 -9.90 21.35 -11.19
CA GLU A 181 -11.33 21.20 -10.96
C GLU A 181 -11.64 19.94 -10.13
N ALA A 182 -11.02 18.81 -10.43
CA ALA A 182 -11.21 17.57 -9.67
C ALA A 182 -10.72 17.71 -8.22
N VAL A 183 -9.59 18.39 -7.98
CA VAL A 183 -9.08 18.67 -6.63
C VAL A 183 -10.04 19.61 -5.89
N SER A 184 -10.49 20.68 -6.53
CA SER A 184 -11.42 21.65 -5.92
C SER A 184 -12.77 21.02 -5.54
N ASN A 185 -13.22 20.03 -6.32
CA ASN A 185 -14.45 19.28 -6.07
C ASN A 185 -14.26 18.09 -5.12
N GLY A 186 -13.07 17.89 -4.54
CA GLY A 186 -12.77 16.76 -3.64
C GLY A 186 -12.80 15.38 -4.30
N GLN A 187 -12.65 15.32 -5.62
CA GLN A 187 -12.62 14.07 -6.40
C GLN A 187 -11.22 13.47 -6.53
N PHE A 188 -10.20 14.29 -6.33
CA PHE A 188 -8.79 13.91 -6.36
C PHE A 188 -8.02 14.73 -5.30
N HIS A 189 -6.90 14.22 -4.79
CA HIS A 189 -6.18 14.84 -3.69
C HIS A 189 -4.70 14.98 -3.98
N ILE A 190 -4.08 16.03 -3.44
CA ILE A 190 -2.63 16.23 -3.45
C ILE A 190 -2.19 16.48 -2.02
N HIS A 191 -1.35 15.58 -1.51
CA HIS A 191 -0.79 15.70 -0.17
C HIS A 191 0.70 16.02 -0.22
N ALA A 192 1.10 17.05 0.53
CA ALA A 192 2.49 17.47 0.63
C ALA A 192 3.10 16.95 1.94
N ILE A 193 4.27 16.32 1.83
CA ILE A 193 5.00 15.72 2.95
C ILE A 193 6.42 16.29 3.07
N ASP A 194 6.95 16.26 4.28
CA ASP A 194 8.31 16.67 4.64
C ASP A 194 9.19 15.48 5.04
N THR A 195 8.56 14.39 5.51
CA THR A 195 9.26 13.21 6.02
C THR A 195 8.63 11.91 5.51
N ILE A 196 9.44 10.85 5.53
CA ILE A 196 8.97 9.50 5.23
C ILE A 196 7.87 9.05 6.21
N ASP A 197 7.94 9.47 7.47
CA ASP A 197 6.94 9.15 8.49
C ASP A 197 5.54 9.60 8.07
N GLN A 198 5.42 10.83 7.57
CA GLN A 198 4.16 11.36 7.05
C GLN A 198 3.64 10.56 5.84
N ALA A 199 4.54 10.10 4.96
CA ALA A 199 4.16 9.23 3.85
C ALA A 199 3.57 7.92 4.33
N LEU A 200 4.26 7.24 5.26
CA LEU A 200 3.84 5.95 5.81
C LEU A 200 2.48 6.05 6.51
N GLU A 201 2.27 7.11 7.30
CA GLU A 201 1.00 7.34 8.01
C GLU A 201 -0.18 7.52 7.05
N LEU A 202 0.01 8.26 5.95
CA LEU A 202 -1.01 8.43 4.91
C LEU A 202 -1.29 7.12 4.17
N LEU A 203 -0.24 6.40 3.75
CA LEU A 203 -0.33 5.20 2.95
C LEU A 203 -0.95 4.00 3.68
N MET A 204 -0.69 3.88 4.99
CA MET A 204 -1.12 2.73 5.81
C MET A 204 -2.22 3.09 6.81
N ALA A 205 -2.66 4.36 6.85
CA ALA A 205 -3.67 4.88 7.79
C ALA A 205 -3.38 4.49 9.24
N ARG A 206 -2.10 4.58 9.66
CA ARG A 206 -1.62 4.16 10.97
C ARG A 206 -0.44 5.04 11.42
N PRO A 207 -0.33 5.38 12.71
CA PRO A 207 0.81 6.16 13.20
C PRO A 207 2.12 5.36 13.04
N VAL A 208 3.21 6.05 12.70
CA VAL A 208 4.55 5.43 12.66
C VAL A 208 5.01 5.00 14.05
N GLY A 209 4.64 5.74 15.08
CA GLY A 209 5.01 5.48 16.46
C GLY A 209 6.24 6.26 16.94
N THR A 210 6.33 6.40 18.26
CA THR A 210 7.42 7.07 18.95
C THR A 210 8.17 6.12 19.86
N LEU A 211 9.49 6.28 19.96
CA LEU A 211 10.32 5.52 20.89
C LEU A 211 10.07 5.98 22.33
N ASN A 212 9.84 5.04 23.23
CA ASN A 212 9.81 5.27 24.65
C ASN A 212 11.23 5.25 25.27
N LYS A 213 11.35 5.55 26.56
CA LYS A 213 12.64 5.56 27.29
C LYS A 213 13.34 4.18 27.33
N LYS A 214 12.64 3.09 26.97
CA LYS A 214 13.17 1.72 26.92
C LYS A 214 13.52 1.28 25.51
N GLY A 215 13.59 2.18 24.54
CA GLY A 215 13.93 1.87 23.15
C GLY A 215 12.81 1.13 22.38
N ARG A 216 11.57 1.11 22.87
CA ARG A 216 10.45 0.43 22.19
C ARG A 216 9.47 1.44 21.58
N TYR A 217 9.00 1.16 20.38
CA TYR A 217 7.98 1.95 19.73
C TYR A 217 6.59 1.80 20.37
N THR A 218 5.75 2.80 20.19
CA THR A 218 4.35 2.77 20.61
C THR A 218 3.64 1.56 20.01
N LYS A 219 2.95 0.77 20.85
CA LYS A 219 2.24 -0.43 20.38
C LYS A 219 1.24 -0.12 19.28
N LYS A 220 1.08 -1.06 18.33
CA LYS A 220 0.20 -0.96 17.17
C LYS A 220 0.59 0.12 16.16
N SER A 221 1.80 0.66 16.23
CA SER A 221 2.37 1.56 15.24
C SER A 221 3.05 0.79 14.12
N ILE A 222 3.40 1.50 13.03
CA ILE A 222 4.10 0.93 11.88
C ILE A 222 5.49 0.42 12.30
N TYR A 223 6.25 1.27 13.00
CA TYR A 223 7.61 0.90 13.41
C TYR A 223 7.65 -0.18 14.50
N ALA A 224 6.61 -0.26 15.34
CA ALA A 224 6.48 -1.41 16.25
C ALA A 224 6.28 -2.72 15.47
N ALA A 225 5.48 -2.71 14.41
CA ALA A 225 5.28 -3.90 13.58
C ALA A 225 6.54 -4.29 12.78
N VAL A 226 7.34 -3.30 12.35
CA VAL A 226 8.66 -3.55 11.76
C VAL A 226 9.57 -4.25 12.77
N MET A 227 9.70 -3.69 13.99
CA MET A 227 10.55 -4.27 15.04
C MET A 227 10.09 -5.68 15.43
N ASP A 228 8.78 -5.89 15.61
CA ASP A 228 8.22 -7.21 15.93
C ASP A 228 8.62 -8.26 14.85
N GLN A 229 8.66 -7.87 13.58
CA GLN A 229 9.07 -8.76 12.50
C GLN A 229 10.59 -8.99 12.46
N LEU A 230 11.38 -7.95 12.73
CA LEU A 230 12.84 -8.09 12.83
C LEU A 230 13.24 -8.98 14.00
N ASP A 231 12.61 -8.80 15.16
CA ASP A 231 12.81 -9.64 16.35
C ASP A 231 12.43 -11.11 16.06
N TYR A 232 11.37 -11.33 15.27
CA TYR A 232 10.97 -12.67 14.83
C TYR A 232 12.04 -13.35 13.96
N TRP A 233 12.59 -12.65 12.96
CA TRP A 233 13.65 -13.21 12.13
C TRP A 233 14.96 -13.42 12.89
N GLN A 234 15.29 -12.51 13.81
CA GLN A 234 16.43 -12.69 14.71
C GLN A 234 16.29 -13.97 15.55
N ALA A 235 15.11 -14.18 16.13
CA ALA A 235 14.88 -15.37 16.95
C ALA A 235 14.99 -16.68 16.15
N ILE A 236 14.56 -16.69 14.87
CA ILE A 236 14.76 -17.84 13.98
C ILE A 236 16.25 -18.08 13.74
N GLU A 237 17.04 -17.03 13.48
CA GLU A 237 18.48 -17.14 13.27
C GLU A 237 19.20 -17.66 14.51
N ASP A 238 18.74 -17.25 15.68
CA ASP A 238 19.25 -17.73 17.00
C ASP A 238 18.80 -19.17 17.33
N GLY A 239 18.08 -19.83 16.43
CA GLY A 239 17.65 -21.23 16.56
C GLY A 239 16.39 -21.43 17.42
N ALA A 240 15.57 -20.39 17.59
CA ALA A 240 14.28 -20.54 18.23
C ALA A 240 13.34 -21.41 17.39
N GLU A 241 12.89 -22.53 17.96
CA GLU A 241 11.79 -23.30 17.38
C GLU A 241 10.47 -22.62 17.71
N PHE A 242 9.75 -22.16 16.67
CA PHE A 242 8.39 -21.68 16.82
C PHE A 242 7.43 -22.84 16.58
N GLU A 243 6.69 -23.25 17.62
CA GLU A 243 5.52 -24.12 17.42
C GLU A 243 4.54 -23.38 16.50
N GLU A 244 4.20 -23.99 15.36
CA GLU A 244 3.07 -23.50 14.55
C GLU A 244 1.83 -23.39 15.46
N GLU A 245 1.38 -22.17 15.77
CA GLU A 245 0.09 -22.00 16.47
C GLU A 245 -0.97 -22.81 15.69
N PRO A 246 -1.62 -23.80 16.34
CA PRO A 246 -2.64 -24.58 15.66
C PRO A 246 -3.72 -23.63 15.18
N LYS A 247 -3.90 -23.56 13.87
CA LYS A 247 -4.92 -22.73 13.18
C LYS A 247 -6.23 -22.86 13.93
N LYS A 248 -6.52 -21.91 14.81
CA LYS A 248 -7.68 -21.92 15.71
C LYS A 248 -8.93 -22.19 14.89
N LYS A 249 -9.57 -23.32 15.19
CA LYS A 249 -10.82 -23.84 14.64
C LYS A 249 -11.95 -22.77 14.65
N LYS A 250 -11.91 -21.80 13.76
CA LYS A 250 -13.05 -20.90 13.48
C LYS A 250 -14.24 -21.61 12.82
N LYS A 251 -14.08 -22.90 12.44
CA LYS A 251 -15.17 -23.69 11.82
C LYS A 251 -16.27 -24.15 12.78
N LYS A 252 -15.97 -24.45 14.05
CA LYS A 252 -17.00 -25.01 14.96
C LYS A 252 -18.07 -24.05 15.48
N LYS A 253 -17.91 -22.72 15.34
CA LYS A 253 -18.96 -21.75 15.74
C LYS A 253 -19.97 -21.42 14.63
N LYS A 254 -19.58 -21.59 13.35
CA LYS A 254 -20.53 -21.39 12.23
C LYS A 254 -21.48 -22.59 12.07
N ASP A 255 -20.99 -23.81 12.28
CA ASP A 255 -21.81 -25.02 12.16
C ASP A 255 -22.81 -25.18 13.32
N LYS A 256 -22.45 -24.74 14.55
CA LYS A 256 -23.40 -24.69 15.68
C LYS A 256 -24.47 -23.60 15.53
N LYS A 257 -24.19 -22.49 14.81
CA LYS A 257 -25.21 -21.46 14.54
C LYS A 257 -26.15 -21.88 13.41
N LYS A 258 -25.66 -22.66 12.40
CA LYS A 258 -26.49 -23.20 11.32
C LYS A 258 -27.40 -24.31 11.82
N ALA A 259 -26.90 -25.24 12.61
CA ALA A 259 -27.72 -26.32 13.23
C ALA A 259 -28.76 -25.80 14.23
N LYS A 260 -28.55 -24.63 14.84
CA LYS A 260 -29.52 -24.00 15.76
C LYS A 260 -30.59 -23.17 15.01
N ALA A 261 -30.28 -22.70 13.79
CA ALA A 261 -31.23 -22.04 12.91
C ALA A 261 -32.16 -23.05 12.23
N GLU A 262 -31.63 -24.19 11.74
CA GLU A 262 -32.42 -25.27 11.12
C GLU A 262 -33.37 -25.96 12.11
N LYS A 263 -32.98 -26.11 13.38
CA LYS A 263 -33.93 -26.62 14.44
C LYS A 263 -35.03 -25.64 14.83
N LYS A 264 -34.91 -24.35 14.52
CA LYS A 264 -35.97 -23.36 14.82
C LYS A 264 -36.97 -23.25 13.66
N THR A 265 -36.57 -23.59 12.43
CA THR A 265 -37.48 -23.57 11.25
C THR A 265 -38.39 -24.80 11.21
N VAL A 266 -37.88 -25.97 11.65
CA VAL A 266 -38.68 -27.22 11.70
C VAL A 266 -39.73 -27.21 12.87
N ALA A 267 -39.52 -26.38 13.88
CA ALA A 267 -40.48 -26.25 14.99
C ALA A 267 -41.63 -25.29 14.68
N THR A 268 -41.57 -24.49 13.62
CA THR A 268 -42.61 -23.53 13.20
C THR A 268 -43.52 -24.07 12.09
N GLU A 269 -43.14 -25.13 11.43
CA GLU A 269 -43.95 -25.78 10.35
C GLU A 269 -44.94 -26.84 10.86
N ASN A 270 -44.83 -27.31 12.11
CA ASN A 270 -45.70 -28.31 12.70
C ASN A 270 -46.90 -27.75 13.51
N THR A 271 -47.24 -26.45 13.40
CA THR A 271 -48.34 -25.85 14.16
C THR A 271 -49.39 -25.17 13.27
N ALA A 272 -49.38 -25.45 11.96
CA ALA A 272 -50.33 -24.80 11.05
C ALA A 272 -51.06 -25.84 10.15
N GLU A 273 -51.64 -26.90 10.79
CA GLU A 273 -52.60 -27.76 10.13
C GLU A 273 -53.62 -28.22 11.18
N GLN A 274 -54.68 -27.45 11.33
CA GLN A 274 -56.03 -27.86 11.77
C GLN A 274 -56.90 -26.62 11.94
N THR A 275 -57.81 -26.36 10.99
CA THR A 275 -59.22 -26.03 11.25
C THR A 275 -59.97 -25.80 9.93
N PRO A 276 -61.31 -26.01 9.91
CA PRO A 276 -61.93 -26.65 8.78
C PRO A 276 -62.74 -25.68 7.88
N GLU A 277 -63.18 -26.25 6.77
CA GLU A 277 -64.13 -25.73 5.78
C GLU A 277 -65.40 -25.10 6.37
N THR A 278 -65.78 -23.96 5.81
CA THR A 278 -67.22 -23.60 5.74
C THR A 278 -67.53 -22.98 4.37
N ILE A 279 -68.49 -23.61 3.74
CA ILE A 279 -69.15 -23.31 2.48
C ILE A 279 -70.07 -22.09 2.65
N SER A 280 -70.12 -21.16 1.66
CA SER A 280 -71.37 -20.48 1.28
C SER A 280 -71.16 -19.62 0.03
N THR A 281 -71.61 -20.13 -1.10
CA THR A 281 -72.62 -19.63 -2.07
C THR A 281 -72.71 -18.14 -2.38
N ALA A 282 -72.52 -17.86 -3.65
CA ALA A 282 -73.34 -17.08 -4.63
C ALA A 282 -73.67 -15.59 -4.29
N THR A 283 -73.42 -14.64 -5.21
CA THR A 283 -74.40 -14.28 -6.26
C THR A 283 -73.96 -12.99 -6.98
N THR A 284 -73.86 -13.03 -8.25
CA THR A 284 -74.16 -12.09 -9.35
C THR A 284 -74.39 -10.57 -9.15
N ALA A 285 -73.94 -9.87 -10.21
CA ALA A 285 -74.50 -8.67 -10.87
C ALA A 285 -74.07 -7.32 -10.25
N ASP A 286 -73.53 -6.36 -10.96
CA ASP A 286 -73.71 -5.72 -12.28
C ASP A 286 -72.37 -5.14 -12.79
#